data_421639d4bde83a28610bfc48bf150377
#
_entry.id   421639d4bde83a28610bfc48bf150377
#
_cell.length_a   1.000
_cell.length_b   1.000
_cell.length_c   1.000
_cell.angle_alpha   90.00
_cell.angle_beta   90.00
_cell.angle_gamma   90.00
#
_symmetry.space_group_name_H-M   'P 1'
#
loop_
_entity.id
_entity.type
_entity.pdbx_description
1 polymer ?
#
loop_
_entity_poly.entity_id
_entity_poly.type
_entity_poly.pdbx_seq_one_letter_code
_entity_poly.pdbx_strand_id
1 'polypeptide(L)'
;MKQSLAARFLFRVVVLAFLVYAMLLTWWTPFTGDSLMHSVFGADHRLAFQPVLERCWWSYMHWNPRLGEFLAIFTATAGKWLFLAVNPFVLLSLALMMFFLAQGRRVNSGNWRDVLLFAAGALLLLTSSSRPGITMFWLSGGTNYAWSAAIWLGFLCLYRSLWAGTSRIRDTPFSWFWIGVTAFAAGMTNENQIPASLGMLFVYWFYARSRGMVLPRWFFIGWGFHALGGAFLLLAPGNAARRFRMKAGGAA
;
A
#
# COMPACT_ATOMS: atom_id res chain seq x y z
N MET A 1 17.54 3.53 -29.56
CA MET A 1 17.80 4.76 -28.79
C MET A 1 19.05 4.58 -27.92
N LYS A 2 20.08 5.43 -28.11
CA LYS A 2 21.27 5.42 -27.25
C LYS A 2 20.87 5.82 -25.83
N GLN A 3 21.26 5.01 -24.85
CA GLN A 3 20.99 5.30 -23.43
C GLN A 3 21.93 6.43 -22.97
N SER A 4 21.36 7.49 -22.37
CA SER A 4 22.13 8.64 -21.90
C SER A 4 22.73 8.37 -20.51
N LEU A 5 24.03 8.49 -20.37
CA LEU A 5 24.72 8.43 -19.07
C LEU A 5 24.24 9.52 -18.12
N ALA A 6 24.02 10.74 -18.65
CA ALA A 6 23.48 11.86 -17.87
C ALA A 6 22.08 11.57 -17.33
N ALA A 7 21.20 10.94 -18.12
CA ALA A 7 19.88 10.53 -17.64
C ALA A 7 19.98 9.50 -16.50
N ARG A 8 20.89 8.50 -16.61
CA ARG A 8 21.12 7.52 -15.54
C ARG A 8 21.65 8.19 -14.26
N PHE A 9 22.55 9.14 -14.41
CA PHE A 9 23.09 9.89 -13.27
C PHE A 9 21.95 10.68 -12.60
N LEU A 10 21.16 11.45 -13.37
CA LEU A 10 20.02 12.20 -12.85
C LEU A 10 19.01 11.29 -12.15
N PHE A 11 18.70 10.13 -12.72
CA PHE A 11 17.79 9.16 -12.08
C PHE A 11 18.28 8.74 -10.68
N ARG A 12 19.58 8.43 -10.55
CA ARG A 12 20.17 8.09 -9.25
C ARG A 12 20.10 9.26 -8.25
N VAL A 13 20.37 10.48 -8.72
CA VAL A 13 20.27 11.68 -7.89
C VAL A 13 18.83 11.90 -7.42
N VAL A 14 17.84 11.78 -8.31
CA VAL A 14 16.42 11.92 -7.97
C VAL A 14 15.99 10.85 -6.94
N VAL A 15 16.37 9.60 -7.13
CA VAL A 15 16.04 8.51 -6.19
C VAL A 15 16.70 8.75 -4.84
N LEU A 16 17.97 9.13 -4.81
CA LEU A 16 18.69 9.40 -3.56
C LEU A 16 18.10 10.62 -2.83
N ALA A 17 17.85 11.72 -3.54
CA ALA A 17 17.24 12.91 -2.98
C ALA A 17 15.84 12.62 -2.41
N PHE A 18 15.04 11.82 -3.11
CA PHE A 18 13.73 11.37 -2.63
C PHE A 18 13.84 10.56 -1.34
N LEU A 19 14.75 9.57 -1.30
CA LEU A 19 14.96 8.73 -0.11
C LEU A 19 15.44 9.56 1.09
N VAL A 20 16.43 10.45 0.89
CA VAL A 20 16.93 11.33 1.95
C VAL A 20 15.82 12.25 2.47
N TYR A 21 15.06 12.87 1.57
CA TYR A 21 13.94 13.73 1.93
C TYR A 21 12.87 12.97 2.72
N ALA A 22 12.46 11.80 2.24
CA ALA A 22 11.48 10.97 2.91
C ALA A 22 11.98 10.49 4.29
N MET A 23 13.26 10.14 4.40
CA MET A 23 13.88 9.74 5.67
C MET A 23 13.91 10.90 6.66
N LEU A 24 14.33 12.11 6.25
CA LEU A 24 14.38 13.29 7.11
C LEU A 24 12.98 13.65 7.63
N LEU A 25 11.95 13.66 6.77
CA LEU A 25 10.59 13.96 7.19
C LEU A 25 10.03 12.87 8.13
N THR A 26 10.32 11.60 7.86
CA THR A 26 9.93 10.50 8.77
C THR A 26 10.62 10.62 10.13
N TRP A 27 11.90 11.03 10.15
CA TRP A 27 12.67 11.25 11.36
C TRP A 27 12.08 12.39 12.20
N TRP A 28 11.83 13.54 11.59
CA TRP A 28 11.33 14.73 12.28
C TRP A 28 9.86 14.64 12.67
N THR A 29 9.06 13.78 12.04
CA THR A 29 7.67 13.61 12.44
C THR A 29 7.60 13.00 13.84
N PRO A 30 6.88 13.63 14.79
CA PRO A 30 6.83 13.17 16.15
C PRO A 30 6.07 11.85 16.30
N PHE A 31 6.48 11.07 17.28
CA PHE A 31 5.80 9.84 17.69
C PHE A 31 4.72 10.19 18.72
N THR A 32 3.50 10.48 18.25
CA THR A 32 2.41 11.06 19.05
C THR A 32 1.06 10.40 18.76
N GLY A 33 0.07 10.68 19.59
CA GLY A 33 -1.32 10.23 19.38
C GLY A 33 -1.44 8.72 19.33
N ASP A 34 -2.13 8.21 18.30
CA ASP A 34 -2.40 6.77 18.15
C ASP A 34 -1.11 5.94 18.10
N SER A 35 0.01 6.49 17.60
CA SER A 35 1.29 5.79 17.58
C SER A 35 1.79 5.48 19.00
N LEU A 36 1.61 6.41 19.94
CA LEU A 36 1.91 6.15 21.37
C LEU A 36 0.95 5.13 21.96
N MET A 37 -0.34 5.25 21.67
CA MET A 37 -1.34 4.29 22.15
C MET A 37 -1.05 2.87 21.68
N HIS A 38 -0.54 2.70 20.47
CA HIS A 38 -0.15 1.38 19.95
C HIS A 38 1.13 0.85 20.59
N SER A 39 2.06 1.72 21.01
CA SER A 39 3.35 1.33 21.61
C SER A 39 3.27 0.95 23.09
N VAL A 40 2.27 1.46 23.82
CA VAL A 40 2.14 1.28 25.28
C VAL A 40 1.83 -0.17 25.70
N PHE A 41 1.44 -1.02 24.76
CA PHE A 41 1.11 -2.43 25.03
C PHE A 41 2.32 -3.36 25.18
N GLY A 42 3.55 -2.85 24.98
CA GLY A 42 4.78 -3.56 25.31
C GLY A 42 5.57 -2.77 26.33
N ALA A 43 5.15 -2.76 27.60
CA ALA A 43 5.84 -2.01 28.68
C ALA A 43 7.35 -2.29 28.73
N ASP A 44 7.78 -3.42 28.17
CA ASP A 44 9.19 -3.84 28.09
C ASP A 44 9.84 -3.56 26.71
N HIS A 45 9.17 -2.85 25.79
CA HIS A 45 9.65 -2.61 24.42
C HIS A 45 10.10 -3.88 23.66
N ARG A 46 9.64 -5.05 24.06
CA ARG A 46 9.92 -6.31 23.38
C ARG A 46 8.79 -6.63 22.43
N LEU A 47 9.14 -6.93 21.19
CA LEU A 47 8.24 -7.51 20.20
C LEU A 47 7.74 -8.87 20.71
N ALA A 48 6.66 -8.85 21.47
CA ALA A 48 5.97 -10.06 21.89
C ALA A 48 4.83 -10.32 20.89
N PHE A 49 4.89 -11.44 20.22
CA PHE A 49 3.95 -11.78 19.12
C PHE A 49 2.50 -11.84 19.61
N GLN A 50 2.27 -12.48 20.76
CA GLN A 50 0.92 -12.67 21.30
C GLN A 50 0.21 -11.35 21.64
N PRO A 51 0.77 -10.39 22.39
CA PRO A 51 0.11 -9.11 22.65
C PRO A 51 -0.18 -8.30 21.40
N VAL A 52 0.67 -8.37 20.38
CA VAL A 52 0.43 -7.71 19.09
C VAL A 52 -0.80 -8.31 18.39
N LEU A 53 -0.93 -9.65 18.36
CA LEU A 53 -2.09 -10.33 17.78
C LEU A 53 -3.37 -10.01 18.56
N GLU A 54 -3.33 -10.03 19.88
CA GLU A 54 -4.46 -9.70 20.75
C GLU A 54 -4.93 -8.26 20.49
N ARG A 55 -3.98 -7.32 20.33
CA ARG A 55 -4.31 -5.94 20.00
C ARG A 55 -4.88 -5.77 18.60
N CYS A 56 -4.34 -6.45 17.61
CA CYS A 56 -4.90 -6.48 16.25
C CYS A 56 -6.32 -7.05 16.26
N TRP A 57 -6.55 -8.14 16.98
CA TRP A 57 -7.87 -8.74 17.14
C TRP A 57 -8.85 -7.79 17.85
N TRP A 58 -8.40 -7.16 18.93
CA TRP A 58 -9.21 -6.15 19.61
C TRP A 58 -9.59 -5.00 18.68
N SER A 59 -8.63 -4.50 17.89
CA SER A 59 -8.88 -3.43 16.92
C SER A 59 -9.87 -3.86 15.83
N TYR A 60 -9.74 -5.10 15.34
CA TYR A 60 -10.69 -5.69 14.38
C TYR A 60 -12.12 -5.74 14.93
N MET A 61 -12.28 -6.12 16.18
CA MET A 61 -13.59 -6.27 16.82
C MET A 61 -14.21 -4.94 17.28
N HIS A 62 -13.40 -3.94 17.67
CA HIS A 62 -13.91 -2.80 18.42
C HIS A 62 -13.55 -1.43 17.83
N TRP A 63 -12.63 -1.33 16.86
CA TRP A 63 -12.12 -0.05 16.40
C TRP A 63 -11.89 0.03 14.89
N ASN A 64 -10.72 -0.35 14.41
CA ASN A 64 -10.29 -0.17 13.03
C ASN A 64 -9.77 -1.49 12.44
N PRO A 65 -10.57 -2.16 11.58
CA PRO A 65 -10.22 -3.48 11.04
C PRO A 65 -9.26 -3.43 9.84
N ARG A 66 -8.74 -2.27 9.47
CA ARG A 66 -7.86 -2.12 8.30
C ARG A 66 -6.52 -2.77 8.53
N LEU A 67 -5.96 -3.35 7.47
CA LEU A 67 -4.59 -3.89 7.51
C LEU A 67 -3.56 -2.82 7.94
N GLY A 68 -3.73 -1.57 7.50
CA GLY A 68 -2.87 -0.46 7.88
C GLY A 68 -2.81 -0.21 9.39
N GLU A 69 -3.92 -0.44 10.11
CA GLU A 69 -3.97 -0.38 11.57
C GLU A 69 -3.15 -1.50 12.22
N PHE A 70 -3.23 -2.73 11.68
CA PHE A 70 -2.41 -3.85 12.18
C PHE A 70 -0.92 -3.60 11.94
N LEU A 71 -0.57 -3.01 10.79
CA LEU A 71 0.79 -2.57 10.51
C LEU A 71 1.22 -1.43 11.46
N ALA A 72 0.32 -0.51 11.83
CA ALA A 72 0.60 0.53 12.82
C ALA A 72 0.90 -0.07 14.19
N ILE A 73 0.07 -1.00 14.66
CA ILE A 73 0.27 -1.70 15.94
C ILE A 73 1.62 -2.42 15.95
N PHE A 74 1.91 -3.21 14.92
CA PHE A 74 3.16 -3.94 14.80
C PHE A 74 4.38 -3.00 14.77
N THR A 75 4.34 -1.96 13.92
CA THR A 75 5.46 -1.01 13.78
C THR A 75 5.67 -0.16 15.03
N ALA A 76 4.60 0.27 15.70
CA ALA A 76 4.69 1.05 16.92
C ALA A 76 5.26 0.22 18.07
N THR A 77 4.86 -1.05 18.19
CA THR A 77 5.42 -1.99 19.18
C THR A 77 6.90 -2.30 18.92
N ALA A 78 7.30 -2.42 17.64
CA ALA A 78 8.70 -2.59 17.26
C ALA A 78 9.54 -1.32 17.48
N GLY A 79 8.88 -0.18 17.61
CA GLY A 79 9.48 1.14 17.78
C GLY A 79 9.61 1.95 16.50
N LYS A 80 9.76 3.27 16.66
CA LYS A 80 9.87 4.24 15.55
C LYS A 80 10.95 3.87 14.53
N TRP A 81 12.00 3.17 14.97
CA TRP A 81 13.13 2.79 14.11
C TRP A 81 12.72 1.90 12.93
N LEU A 82 11.79 0.98 13.16
CA LEU A 82 11.29 0.13 12.07
C LEU A 82 10.56 0.98 11.02
N PHE A 83 9.72 1.91 11.46
CA PHE A 83 9.04 2.83 10.55
C PHE A 83 10.02 3.72 9.80
N LEU A 84 11.01 4.29 10.50
CA LEU A 84 12.06 5.11 9.90
C LEU A 84 12.85 4.35 8.82
N ALA A 85 13.21 3.10 9.10
CA ALA A 85 13.97 2.28 8.15
C ALA A 85 13.15 1.88 6.91
N VAL A 86 11.86 1.61 7.06
CA VAL A 86 11.03 1.03 6.00
C VAL A 86 10.26 2.09 5.20
N ASN A 87 9.76 3.14 5.86
CA ASN A 87 8.86 4.12 5.26
C ASN A 87 9.42 4.81 3.98
N PRO A 88 10.70 5.26 3.91
CA PRO A 88 11.26 5.86 2.71
C PRO A 88 11.21 4.94 1.49
N PHE A 89 11.45 3.63 1.70
CA PHE A 89 11.40 2.63 0.64
C PHE A 89 9.97 2.32 0.21
N VAL A 90 9.00 2.34 1.13
CA VAL A 90 7.57 2.23 0.79
C VAL A 90 7.15 3.41 -0.07
N LEU A 91 7.52 4.64 0.29
CA LEU A 91 7.21 5.83 -0.51
C LEU A 91 7.89 5.80 -1.89
N LEU A 92 9.13 5.34 -1.98
CA LEU A 92 9.81 5.14 -3.26
C LEU A 92 9.11 4.07 -4.10
N SER A 93 8.70 2.96 -3.48
CA SER A 93 7.96 1.91 -4.19
C SER A 93 6.61 2.40 -4.71
N LEU A 94 5.92 3.27 -3.97
CA LEU A 94 4.70 3.93 -4.44
C LEU A 94 4.96 4.74 -5.72
N ALA A 95 6.00 5.58 -5.74
CA ALA A 95 6.36 6.37 -6.91
C ALA A 95 6.69 5.47 -8.13
N LEU A 96 7.43 4.37 -7.90
CA LEU A 96 7.74 3.39 -8.95
C LEU A 96 6.50 2.65 -9.45
N MET A 97 5.59 2.25 -8.55
CA MET A 97 4.32 1.61 -8.91
C MET A 97 3.41 2.55 -9.68
N MET A 98 3.30 3.82 -9.29
CA MET A 98 2.55 4.84 -10.04
C MET A 98 3.08 4.98 -11.47
N PHE A 99 4.41 5.06 -11.64
CA PHE A 99 5.02 5.07 -12.97
C PHE A 99 4.67 3.81 -13.77
N PHE A 100 4.80 2.63 -13.13
CA PHE A 100 4.50 1.34 -13.78
C PHE A 100 3.03 1.25 -14.19
N LEU A 101 2.10 1.64 -13.33
CA LEU A 101 0.67 1.65 -13.63
C LEU A 101 0.34 2.56 -14.80
N ALA A 102 0.96 3.74 -14.86
CA ALA A 102 0.77 4.69 -15.95
C ALA A 102 1.37 4.18 -17.28
N GLN A 103 2.62 3.69 -17.27
CA GLN A 103 3.36 3.37 -18.48
C GLN A 103 3.26 1.87 -18.90
N GLY A 104 2.83 0.96 -18.02
CA GLY A 104 2.81 -0.50 -18.26
C GLY A 104 4.20 -1.15 -18.32
N ARG A 105 5.25 -0.43 -17.97
CA ARG A 105 6.63 -0.88 -18.01
C ARG A 105 7.47 -0.21 -16.92
N ARG A 106 8.62 -0.78 -16.62
CA ARG A 106 9.57 -0.21 -15.65
C ARG A 106 10.21 1.07 -16.20
N VAL A 107 10.67 1.93 -15.29
CA VAL A 107 11.45 3.12 -15.61
C VAL A 107 12.72 2.71 -16.35
N ASN A 108 12.96 3.31 -17.52
CA ASN A 108 14.25 3.23 -18.20
C ASN A 108 15.12 4.41 -17.76
N SER A 109 16.03 4.18 -16.82
CA SER A 109 16.91 5.21 -16.26
C SER A 109 17.81 5.89 -17.31
N GLY A 110 18.04 5.28 -18.48
CA GLY A 110 18.79 5.89 -19.59
C GLY A 110 17.94 6.77 -20.51
N ASN A 111 16.66 6.91 -20.26
CA ASN A 111 15.73 7.71 -21.06
C ASN A 111 15.27 8.95 -20.27
N TRP A 112 15.59 10.14 -20.76
CA TRP A 112 15.23 11.42 -20.16
C TRP A 112 13.73 11.55 -19.87
N ARG A 113 12.89 11.16 -20.83
CA ARG A 113 11.44 11.21 -20.66
C ARG A 113 10.97 10.39 -19.45
N ASP A 114 11.51 9.20 -19.29
CA ASP A 114 11.14 8.32 -18.18
C ASP A 114 11.61 8.91 -16.84
N VAL A 115 12.83 9.43 -16.81
CA VAL A 115 13.39 10.07 -15.60
C VAL A 115 12.57 11.29 -15.18
N LEU A 116 12.20 12.15 -16.12
CA LEU A 116 11.36 13.32 -15.84
C LEU A 116 9.94 12.92 -15.42
N LEU A 117 9.33 11.94 -16.06
CA LEU A 117 8.00 11.43 -15.68
C LEU A 117 8.02 10.79 -14.29
N PHE A 118 9.09 10.03 -13.97
CA PHE A 118 9.26 9.48 -12.63
C PHE A 118 9.44 10.58 -11.58
N ALA A 119 10.30 11.57 -11.86
CA ALA A 119 10.53 12.69 -10.95
C ALA A 119 9.24 13.52 -10.72
N ALA A 120 8.47 13.79 -11.77
CA ALA A 120 7.18 14.45 -11.67
C ALA A 120 6.17 13.63 -10.85
N GLY A 121 6.08 12.32 -11.09
CA GLY A 121 5.22 11.42 -10.31
C GLY A 121 5.62 11.35 -8.83
N ALA A 122 6.92 11.30 -8.54
CA ALA A 122 7.44 11.34 -7.17
C ALA A 122 7.12 12.68 -6.47
N LEU A 123 7.25 13.79 -7.17
CA LEU A 123 6.88 15.10 -6.66
C LEU A 123 5.36 15.19 -6.42
N LEU A 124 4.54 14.74 -7.37
CA LEU A 124 3.10 14.71 -7.23
C LEU A 124 2.67 13.85 -6.04
N LEU A 125 3.30 12.69 -5.82
CA LEU A 125 3.03 11.86 -4.63
C LEU A 125 3.21 12.66 -3.34
N LEU A 126 4.30 13.44 -3.22
CA LEU A 126 4.60 14.20 -2.01
C LEU A 126 3.70 15.45 -1.84
N THR A 127 3.18 16.01 -2.92
CA THR A 127 2.42 17.28 -2.92
C THR A 127 0.92 17.12 -3.09
N SER A 128 0.43 15.97 -3.61
CA SER A 128 -1.00 15.75 -3.89
C SER A 128 -1.86 15.53 -2.65
N SER A 129 -1.26 15.12 -1.53
CA SER A 129 -1.99 15.01 -0.28
C SER A 129 -2.16 16.38 0.36
N SER A 130 -3.37 16.69 0.83
CA SER A 130 -3.64 17.91 1.61
C SER A 130 -2.89 17.94 2.95
N ARG A 131 -2.51 16.77 3.47
CA ARG A 131 -1.81 16.61 4.75
C ARG A 131 -0.73 15.51 4.67
N PRO A 132 0.35 15.71 3.88
CA PRO A 132 1.35 14.67 3.66
C PRO A 132 2.05 14.23 4.95
N GLY A 133 2.23 15.14 5.90
CA GLY A 133 2.77 14.82 7.23
C GLY A 133 1.97 13.73 7.94
N ILE A 134 0.64 13.79 7.88
CA ILE A 134 -0.26 12.82 8.51
C ILE A 134 -0.33 11.52 7.71
N THR A 135 -0.45 11.61 6.39
CA THR A 135 -0.74 10.44 5.55
C THR A 135 0.49 9.63 5.15
N MET A 136 1.69 10.22 5.23
CA MET A 136 2.93 9.59 4.74
C MET A 136 4.02 9.47 5.81
N PHE A 137 4.14 10.45 6.71
CA PHE A 137 5.29 10.55 7.60
C PHE A 137 4.97 10.28 9.08
N TRP A 138 3.73 10.49 9.52
CA TRP A 138 3.28 10.06 10.83
C TRP A 138 3.04 8.54 10.83
N LEU A 139 3.56 7.79 11.83
CA LEU A 139 3.59 6.33 11.82
C LEU A 139 2.20 5.72 11.60
N SER A 140 1.21 6.06 12.43
CA SER A 140 -0.14 5.49 12.31
C SER A 140 -0.83 5.89 11.01
N GLY A 141 -0.63 7.11 10.54
CA GLY A 141 -1.16 7.55 9.25
C GLY A 141 -0.41 6.96 8.06
N GLY A 142 0.93 6.94 8.11
CA GLY A 142 1.76 6.37 7.06
C GLY A 142 1.43 4.90 6.78
N THR A 143 1.27 4.10 7.84
CA THR A 143 0.87 2.69 7.70
C THR A 143 -0.57 2.52 7.20
N ASN A 144 -1.51 3.34 7.71
CA ASN A 144 -2.91 3.27 7.30
C ASN A 144 -3.16 3.79 5.88
N TYR A 145 -2.34 4.72 5.37
CA TYR A 145 -2.56 5.31 4.05
C TYR A 145 -1.45 4.95 3.06
N ALA A 146 -0.19 5.32 3.31
CA ALA A 146 0.89 5.12 2.35
C ALA A 146 1.27 3.63 2.19
N TRP A 147 1.45 2.89 3.29
CA TRP A 147 1.78 1.46 3.22
C TRP A 147 0.61 0.65 2.67
N SER A 148 -0.61 0.95 3.09
CA SER A 148 -1.82 0.35 2.55
C SER A 148 -1.96 0.62 1.05
N ALA A 149 -1.70 1.84 0.59
CA ALA A 149 -1.68 2.18 -0.82
C ALA A 149 -0.61 1.40 -1.59
N ALA A 150 0.58 1.20 -1.00
CA ALA A 150 1.64 0.42 -1.63
C ALA A 150 1.24 -1.05 -1.82
N ILE A 151 0.59 -1.67 -0.84
CA ILE A 151 0.08 -3.04 -0.94
C ILE A 151 -0.99 -3.12 -2.04
N TRP A 152 -1.94 -2.18 -2.05
CA TRP A 152 -3.01 -2.12 -3.04
C TRP A 152 -2.49 -1.86 -4.46
N LEU A 153 -1.61 -0.87 -4.66
CA LEU A 153 -1.02 -0.60 -5.97
C LEU A 153 -0.11 -1.75 -6.43
N GLY A 154 0.60 -2.41 -5.50
CA GLY A 154 1.37 -3.62 -5.80
C GLY A 154 0.49 -4.72 -6.37
N PHE A 155 -0.69 -4.95 -5.76
CA PHE A 155 -1.70 -5.87 -6.30
C PHE A 155 -2.15 -5.45 -7.70
N LEU A 156 -2.48 -4.18 -7.94
CA LEU A 156 -2.88 -3.67 -9.25
C LEU A 156 -1.76 -3.79 -10.30
N CYS A 157 -0.50 -3.67 -9.90
CA CYS A 157 0.64 -3.86 -10.80
C CYS A 157 0.69 -5.27 -11.41
N LEU A 158 0.20 -6.30 -10.71
CA LEU A 158 0.10 -7.67 -11.26
C LEU A 158 -0.80 -7.67 -12.50
N TYR A 159 -1.98 -7.09 -12.38
CA TYR A 159 -2.96 -7.01 -13.48
C TYR A 159 -2.50 -6.05 -14.58
N ARG A 160 -1.85 -4.94 -14.21
CA ARG A 160 -1.29 -4.02 -15.19
C ARG A 160 -0.20 -4.68 -16.03
N SER A 161 0.61 -5.56 -15.41
CA SER A 161 1.62 -6.33 -16.13
C SER A 161 1.00 -7.32 -17.14
N LEU A 162 -0.12 -7.93 -16.77
CA LEU A 162 -0.88 -8.82 -17.66
C LEU A 162 -1.45 -8.04 -18.85
N TRP A 163 -2.09 -6.90 -18.59
CA TRP A 163 -2.61 -6.00 -19.62
C TRP A 163 -1.54 -5.51 -20.57
N ALA A 164 -0.35 -5.19 -20.07
CA ALA A 164 0.77 -4.71 -20.86
C ALA A 164 1.52 -5.82 -21.62
N GLY A 165 1.13 -7.09 -21.44
CA GLY A 165 1.85 -8.23 -22.01
C GLY A 165 3.26 -8.44 -21.43
N THR A 166 3.56 -7.85 -20.27
CA THR A 166 4.87 -7.92 -19.62
C THR A 166 4.89 -8.87 -18.41
N SER A 167 3.76 -9.52 -18.11
CA SER A 167 3.65 -10.45 -17.00
C SER A 167 4.56 -11.67 -17.23
N ARG A 168 5.34 -12.00 -16.19
CA ARG A 168 6.16 -13.21 -16.12
C ARG A 168 5.63 -14.21 -15.10
N ILE A 169 4.43 -13.96 -14.59
CA ILE A 169 3.81 -14.82 -13.57
C ILE A 169 3.39 -16.13 -14.24
N ARG A 170 3.95 -17.23 -13.77
CA ARG A 170 3.54 -18.57 -14.20
C ARG A 170 2.23 -18.96 -13.50
N ASP A 171 1.34 -19.62 -14.22
CA ASP A 171 0.05 -20.08 -13.68
C ASP A 171 0.24 -21.40 -12.92
N THR A 172 0.79 -21.32 -11.70
CA THR A 172 1.14 -22.44 -10.84
C THR A 172 0.51 -22.30 -9.45
N PRO A 173 0.30 -23.41 -8.70
CA PRO A 173 -0.23 -23.35 -7.33
C PRO A 173 0.56 -22.42 -6.40
N PHE A 174 1.89 -22.36 -6.55
CA PHE A 174 2.73 -21.45 -5.78
C PHE A 174 2.40 -19.97 -6.07
N SER A 175 2.24 -19.62 -7.34
CA SER A 175 1.83 -18.26 -7.73
C SER A 175 0.41 -17.94 -7.25
N TRP A 176 -0.51 -18.90 -7.31
CA TRP A 176 -1.89 -18.73 -6.84
C TRP A 176 -1.93 -18.41 -5.35
N PHE A 177 -1.14 -19.14 -4.54
CA PHE A 177 -1.05 -18.89 -3.10
C PHE A 177 -0.59 -17.45 -2.81
N TRP A 178 0.53 -17.02 -3.38
CA TRP A 178 1.08 -15.70 -3.09
C TRP A 178 0.23 -14.55 -3.65
N ILE A 179 -0.38 -14.76 -4.82
CA ILE A 179 -1.34 -13.80 -5.37
C ILE A 179 -2.59 -13.73 -4.49
N GLY A 180 -3.10 -14.86 -4.01
CA GLY A 180 -4.22 -14.89 -3.07
C GLY A 180 -3.92 -14.13 -1.79
N VAL A 181 -2.76 -14.36 -1.16
CA VAL A 181 -2.32 -13.64 0.05
C VAL A 181 -2.20 -12.14 -0.21
N THR A 182 -1.53 -11.74 -1.30
CA THR A 182 -1.36 -10.32 -1.65
C THR A 182 -2.71 -9.66 -1.97
N ALA A 183 -3.58 -10.37 -2.67
CA ALA A 183 -4.91 -9.88 -3.04
C ALA A 183 -5.81 -9.70 -1.81
N PHE A 184 -5.81 -10.68 -0.89
CA PHE A 184 -6.53 -10.59 0.38
C PHE A 184 -6.04 -9.40 1.21
N ALA A 185 -4.72 -9.26 1.35
CA ALA A 185 -4.11 -8.12 2.03
C ALA A 185 -4.51 -6.78 1.38
N ALA A 186 -4.48 -6.69 0.05
CA ALA A 186 -4.92 -5.52 -0.70
C ALA A 186 -6.41 -5.20 -0.48
N GLY A 187 -7.26 -6.23 -0.36
CA GLY A 187 -8.69 -6.08 -0.02
C GLY A 187 -8.91 -5.53 1.39
N MET A 188 -8.00 -5.80 2.32
CA MET A 188 -8.08 -5.30 3.70
C MET A 188 -7.51 -3.89 3.90
N THR A 189 -7.06 -3.19 2.86
CA THR A 189 -6.37 -1.91 3.03
C THR A 189 -7.31 -0.74 3.31
N ASN A 190 -8.32 -0.52 2.46
CA ASN A 190 -9.22 0.62 2.60
C ASN A 190 -10.57 0.34 1.92
N GLU A 191 -11.66 0.73 2.58
CA GLU A 191 -13.03 0.48 2.11
C GLU A 191 -13.32 1.11 0.74
N ASN A 192 -12.78 2.30 0.48
CA ASN A 192 -13.03 3.04 -0.76
C ASN A 192 -12.31 2.45 -1.98
N GLN A 193 -11.23 1.69 -1.76
CA GLN A 193 -10.43 1.09 -2.82
C GLN A 193 -11.04 -0.21 -3.36
N ILE A 194 -11.82 -0.91 -2.54
CA ILE A 194 -12.41 -2.21 -2.86
C ILE A 194 -13.34 -2.12 -4.08
N PRO A 195 -14.40 -1.30 -4.07
CA PRO A 195 -15.32 -1.24 -5.20
C PRO A 195 -14.64 -0.74 -6.48
N ALA A 196 -13.71 0.20 -6.37
CA ALA A 196 -12.98 0.74 -7.52
C ALA A 196 -12.12 -0.34 -8.18
N SER A 197 -11.36 -1.11 -7.41
CA SER A 197 -10.52 -2.18 -7.96
C SER A 197 -11.32 -3.37 -8.46
N LEU A 198 -12.39 -3.79 -7.76
CA LEU A 198 -13.26 -4.86 -8.24
C LEU A 198 -13.95 -4.48 -9.56
N GLY A 199 -14.44 -3.24 -9.68
CA GLY A 199 -15.02 -2.71 -10.90
C GLY A 199 -14.01 -2.65 -12.04
N MET A 200 -12.77 -2.20 -11.79
CA MET A 200 -11.70 -2.17 -12.78
C MET A 200 -11.33 -3.59 -13.26
N LEU A 201 -11.25 -4.57 -12.36
CA LEU A 201 -10.98 -5.96 -12.73
C LEU A 201 -12.13 -6.59 -13.51
N PHE A 202 -13.38 -6.25 -13.17
CA PHE A 202 -14.55 -6.65 -13.94
C PHE A 202 -14.52 -6.10 -15.38
N VAL A 203 -14.23 -4.81 -15.54
CA VAL A 203 -14.08 -4.19 -16.87
C VAL A 203 -12.95 -4.85 -17.66
N TYR A 204 -11.82 -5.16 -17.00
CA TYR A 204 -10.73 -5.87 -17.64
C TYR A 204 -11.14 -7.28 -18.10
N TRP A 205 -11.80 -8.04 -17.22
CA TRP A 205 -12.31 -9.37 -17.57
C TRP A 205 -13.28 -9.31 -18.77
N PHE A 206 -14.22 -8.36 -18.74
CA PHE A 206 -15.19 -8.17 -19.83
C PHE A 206 -14.49 -7.84 -21.15
N TYR A 207 -13.53 -6.92 -21.13
CA TYR A 207 -12.73 -6.58 -22.30
C TYR A 207 -11.94 -7.78 -22.81
N ALA A 208 -11.25 -8.50 -21.95
CA ALA A 208 -10.50 -9.70 -22.34
C ALA A 208 -11.41 -10.75 -22.98
N ARG A 209 -12.59 -10.96 -22.40
CA ARG A 209 -13.61 -11.89 -22.91
C ARG A 209 -14.10 -11.48 -24.30
N SER A 210 -14.38 -10.19 -24.53
CA SER A 210 -14.83 -9.66 -25.83
C SER A 210 -13.77 -9.78 -26.93
N ARG A 211 -12.49 -9.88 -26.55
CA ARG A 211 -11.35 -10.07 -27.45
C ARG A 211 -10.91 -11.52 -27.62
N GLY A 212 -11.61 -12.47 -27.00
CA GLY A 212 -11.22 -13.89 -27.02
C GLY A 212 -9.91 -14.20 -26.29
N MET A 213 -9.45 -13.30 -25.40
CA MET A 213 -8.22 -13.49 -24.63
C MET A 213 -8.43 -14.52 -23.54
N VAL A 214 -7.51 -15.48 -23.42
CA VAL A 214 -7.51 -16.45 -22.31
C VAL A 214 -6.79 -15.83 -21.12
N LEU A 215 -7.52 -15.67 -20.02
CA LEU A 215 -6.97 -15.18 -18.75
C LEU A 215 -6.43 -16.35 -17.93
N PRO A 216 -5.26 -16.18 -17.24
CA PRO A 216 -4.71 -17.21 -16.38
C PRO A 216 -5.58 -17.41 -15.13
N ARG A 217 -5.49 -18.59 -14.49
CA ARG A 217 -6.26 -18.90 -13.27
C ARG A 217 -5.95 -17.96 -12.13
N TRP A 218 -4.70 -17.55 -11.99
CA TRP A 218 -4.31 -16.59 -10.96
C TRP A 218 -5.06 -15.25 -11.03
N PHE A 219 -5.55 -14.84 -12.22
CA PHE A 219 -6.39 -13.64 -12.36
C PHE A 219 -7.66 -13.74 -11.50
N PHE A 220 -8.37 -14.87 -11.62
CA PHE A 220 -9.63 -15.09 -10.88
C PHE A 220 -9.38 -15.34 -9.40
N ILE A 221 -8.30 -16.05 -9.06
CA ILE A 221 -7.88 -16.27 -7.67
C ILE A 221 -7.61 -14.93 -6.99
N GLY A 222 -6.79 -14.07 -7.60
CA GLY A 222 -6.52 -12.75 -7.06
C GLY A 222 -7.77 -11.89 -6.95
N TRP A 223 -8.65 -11.91 -7.95
CA TRP A 223 -9.91 -11.17 -7.90
C TRP A 223 -10.81 -11.65 -6.76
N GLY A 224 -10.99 -12.99 -6.63
CA GLY A 224 -11.80 -13.59 -5.56
C GLY A 224 -11.24 -13.31 -4.16
N PHE A 225 -9.93 -13.47 -3.95
CA PHE A 225 -9.30 -13.17 -2.65
C PHE A 225 -9.30 -11.67 -2.33
N HIS A 226 -9.21 -10.79 -3.31
CA HIS A 226 -9.37 -9.35 -3.09
C HIS A 226 -10.80 -9.01 -2.63
N ALA A 227 -11.81 -9.60 -3.25
CA ALA A 227 -13.20 -9.47 -2.82
C ALA A 227 -13.42 -10.03 -1.41
N LEU A 228 -12.81 -11.19 -1.10
CA LEU A 228 -12.87 -11.80 0.23
C LEU A 228 -12.21 -10.92 1.31
N GLY A 229 -11.03 -10.37 1.05
CA GLY A 229 -10.36 -9.42 1.95
C GLY A 229 -11.20 -8.15 2.17
N GLY A 230 -11.81 -7.65 1.09
CA GLY A 230 -12.75 -6.54 1.16
C GLY A 230 -14.00 -6.84 1.97
N ALA A 231 -14.58 -8.01 1.80
CA ALA A 231 -15.72 -8.47 2.61
C ALA A 231 -15.34 -8.60 4.09
N PHE A 232 -14.17 -9.17 4.36
CA PHE A 232 -13.63 -9.28 5.72
C PHE A 232 -13.45 -7.92 6.38
N LEU A 233 -12.97 -6.91 5.65
CA LEU A 233 -12.86 -5.54 6.12
C LEU A 233 -14.25 -4.89 6.34
N LEU A 234 -15.14 -4.96 5.36
CA LEU A 234 -16.41 -4.24 5.40
C LEU A 234 -17.38 -4.81 6.46
N LEU A 235 -17.37 -6.12 6.66
CA LEU A 235 -18.22 -6.83 7.62
C LEU A 235 -17.65 -6.85 9.04
N ALA A 236 -16.45 -6.30 9.25
CA ALA A 236 -15.81 -6.31 10.56
C ALA A 236 -16.64 -5.58 11.63
N PRO A 237 -16.80 -6.18 12.83
CA PRO A 237 -17.55 -5.57 13.94
C PRO A 237 -17.02 -4.20 14.35
N GLY A 238 -15.72 -3.97 14.27
CA GLY A 238 -15.06 -2.71 14.58
C GLY A 238 -15.59 -1.52 13.77
N ASN A 239 -16.03 -1.76 12.51
CA ASN A 239 -16.65 -0.70 11.70
C ASN A 239 -17.99 -0.23 12.28
N ALA A 240 -18.81 -1.15 12.80
CA ALA A 240 -20.07 -0.83 13.45
C ALA A 240 -19.83 -0.11 14.79
N ALA A 241 -18.91 -0.63 15.61
CA ALA A 241 -18.54 -0.04 16.89
C ALA A 241 -18.02 1.39 16.74
N ARG A 242 -17.15 1.63 15.75
CA ARG A 242 -16.61 2.96 15.45
C ARG A 242 -17.70 3.93 15.02
N ARG A 243 -18.61 3.52 14.12
CA ARG A 243 -19.73 4.36 13.66
C ARG A 243 -20.65 4.75 14.82
N PHE A 244 -20.91 3.82 15.74
CA PHE A 244 -21.73 4.11 16.93
C PHE A 244 -21.08 5.15 17.84
N ARG A 245 -19.77 5.00 18.14
CA ARG A 245 -19.02 5.97 18.97
C ARG A 245 -18.97 7.37 18.33
N MET A 246 -18.77 7.45 17.01
CA MET A 246 -18.73 8.75 16.31
C MET A 246 -20.08 9.46 16.32
N LYS A 247 -21.19 8.71 16.27
CA LYS A 247 -22.55 9.29 16.41
C LYS A 247 -22.82 9.76 17.83
N ALA A 248 -22.40 9.00 18.84
CA ALA A 248 -22.58 9.37 20.26
C ALA A 248 -21.72 10.58 20.67
N GLY A 249 -20.50 10.71 20.16
CA GLY A 249 -19.61 11.84 20.45
C GLY A 249 -19.91 13.12 19.65
N GLY A 250 -20.70 13.05 18.58
CA GLY A 250 -21.15 14.23 17.81
C GLY A 250 -22.48 14.83 18.28
N ALA A 251 -23.07 14.25 19.33
CA ALA A 251 -24.30 14.74 19.96
C ALA A 251 -24.04 15.51 21.29
N ALA A 252 -22.77 15.77 21.60
CA ALA A 252 -22.29 16.64 22.68
C ALA A 252 -21.59 17.85 22.05
#